data_824b7e4b9d0f8583379df20ff9ee7940
#
_entry.id   824b7e4b9d0f8583379df20ff9ee7940
#
_cell.length_a   1.000
_cell.length_b   1.000
_cell.length_c   1.000
_cell.angle_alpha   90.00
_cell.angle_beta   90.00
_cell.angle_gamma   90.00
#
_symmetry.space_group_name_H-M   'P 1'
#
loop_
_entity.id
_entity.type
_entity.pdbx_description
1 polymer ?
#
loop_
_entity_poly.entity_id
_entity_poly.type
_entity_poly.pdbx_seq_one_letter_code
_entity_poly.pdbx_strand_id
1 'polypeptide(L)'
;MDHRSALRVEVNGQICGKMILVESLEILDISATGIRFQCMRRVDMNSPHRIKIEKNDVSVNLRGTIVRASFKGLQQAEGKSMPVYEVAMHFDHLTDDDKKCLDKLIAILCHE
;
A
#
# COMPACT_ATOMS: atom_id res chain seq x y z
N MET A 1 -17.49 -14.23 -4.63
CA MET A 1 -16.40 -14.58 -5.56
C MET A 1 -15.22 -13.66 -5.37
N ASP A 2 -14.07 -14.23 -5.31
CA ASP A 2 -12.87 -13.42 -5.27
C ASP A 2 -12.55 -12.91 -6.66
N HIS A 3 -12.52 -11.63 -6.82
CA HIS A 3 -12.26 -10.99 -8.11
C HIS A 3 -10.79 -10.76 -8.39
N ARG A 4 -9.96 -11.13 -7.46
CA ARG A 4 -8.53 -10.94 -7.64
C ARG A 4 -7.99 -12.09 -8.45
N SER A 5 -7.62 -11.79 -9.68
CA SER A 5 -6.93 -12.76 -10.53
C SER A 5 -5.42 -12.72 -10.33
N ALA A 6 -4.94 -11.78 -9.52
CA ALA A 6 -3.53 -11.55 -9.33
C ALA A 6 -3.05 -12.15 -8.00
N LEU A 7 -1.81 -12.62 -8.00
CA LEU A 7 -1.14 -13.05 -6.78
C LEU A 7 -1.00 -11.87 -5.82
N ARG A 8 -1.38 -12.10 -4.57
CA ARG A 8 -1.19 -11.11 -3.52
C ARG A 8 -0.07 -11.55 -2.60
N VAL A 9 0.92 -10.68 -2.45
CA VAL A 9 2.10 -10.96 -1.65
C VAL A 9 2.00 -10.22 -0.33
N GLU A 10 2.17 -10.93 0.76
CA GLU A 10 2.21 -10.31 2.07
C GLU A 10 3.58 -9.71 2.32
N VAL A 11 3.56 -8.55 2.96
CA VAL A 11 4.76 -7.78 3.26
C VAL A 11 4.85 -7.61 4.77
N ASN A 12 5.94 -8.08 5.35
CA ASN A 12 6.15 -8.05 6.80
C ASN A 12 7.20 -7.02 7.18
N GLY A 13 6.93 -5.75 6.82
CA GLY A 13 7.88 -4.69 7.10
C GLY A 13 9.04 -4.64 6.13
N GLN A 14 9.02 -5.41 5.06
CA GLN A 14 10.10 -5.48 4.08
C GLN A 14 10.21 -4.23 3.22
N ILE A 15 9.09 -3.54 3.02
CA ILE A 15 9.07 -2.33 2.22
C ILE A 15 8.26 -1.25 2.94
N CYS A 16 8.58 -0.02 2.61
CA CYS A 16 7.85 1.14 3.09
C CYS A 16 7.30 1.91 1.91
N GLY A 17 6.12 2.47 2.08
CA GLY A 17 5.53 3.34 1.09
C GLY A 17 5.36 4.74 1.65
N LYS A 18 5.05 5.67 0.78
CA LYS A 18 4.72 7.03 1.17
C LYS A 18 3.53 7.51 0.37
N MET A 19 2.61 8.14 1.04
CA MET A 19 1.59 8.92 0.37
C MET A 19 2.17 10.26 -0.05
N ILE A 20 1.58 10.87 -1.07
CA ILE A 20 2.09 12.14 -1.60
C ILE A 20 2.16 13.24 -0.54
N LEU A 21 1.31 13.17 0.45
CA LEU A 21 1.34 14.12 1.56
C LEU A 21 2.32 13.76 2.66
N VAL A 22 3.34 12.99 2.32
CA VAL A 22 4.51 12.74 3.17
C VAL A 22 4.20 11.95 4.44
N GLU A 23 3.53 10.84 4.31
CA GLU A 23 3.30 9.98 5.44
C GLU A 23 3.87 8.60 5.18
N SER A 24 4.66 8.11 6.12
CA SER A 24 5.21 6.75 6.01
C SER A 24 4.10 5.73 6.25
N LEU A 25 4.08 4.72 5.42
CA LEU A 25 3.10 3.65 5.49
C LEU A 25 3.79 2.33 5.75
N GLU A 26 3.11 1.46 6.48
CA GLU A 26 3.54 0.08 6.58
C GLU A 26 2.71 -0.76 5.61
N ILE A 27 3.36 -1.29 4.59
CA ILE A 27 2.69 -2.09 3.58
C ILE A 27 2.44 -3.49 4.11
N LEU A 28 1.20 -3.94 4.09
CA LEU A 28 0.81 -5.26 4.60
C LEU A 28 0.79 -6.30 3.49
N ASP A 29 0.21 -5.97 2.37
CA ASP A 29 0.25 -6.83 1.19
C ASP A 29 0.05 -5.99 -0.07
N ILE A 30 0.43 -6.56 -1.20
CA ILE A 30 0.35 -5.89 -2.49
C ILE A 30 0.06 -6.93 -3.58
N SER A 31 -0.70 -6.52 -4.59
CA SER A 31 -0.97 -7.32 -5.77
C SER A 31 -0.98 -6.43 -7.00
N ALA A 32 -1.23 -6.99 -8.16
CA ALA A 32 -1.32 -6.22 -9.39
C ALA A 32 -2.55 -5.29 -9.43
N THR A 33 -3.52 -5.46 -8.52
CA THR A 33 -4.76 -4.70 -8.54
C THR A 33 -4.93 -3.74 -7.39
N GLY A 34 -4.17 -3.94 -6.30
CA GLY A 34 -4.34 -3.10 -5.13
C GLY A 34 -3.31 -3.35 -4.06
N ILE A 35 -3.42 -2.59 -2.98
CA ILE A 35 -2.48 -2.62 -1.89
C ILE A 35 -3.24 -2.46 -0.57
N ARG A 36 -2.73 -3.10 0.48
CA ARG A 36 -3.23 -2.93 1.83
C ARG A 36 -2.10 -2.44 2.70
N PHE A 37 -2.35 -1.43 3.49
CA PHE A 37 -1.33 -0.82 4.34
C PHE A 37 -1.91 -0.32 5.65
N GLN A 38 -1.02 -0.03 6.59
CA GLN A 38 -1.40 0.64 7.85
C GLN A 38 -0.85 2.05 7.86
N CYS A 39 -1.62 2.95 8.44
CA CYS A 39 -1.18 4.31 8.67
C CYS A 39 -1.75 4.82 10.00
N MET A 40 -1.16 5.87 10.52
CA MET A 40 -1.57 6.48 11.78
C MET A 40 -2.44 7.71 11.54
N ARG A 41 -3.07 7.77 10.41
CA ARG A 41 -3.87 8.89 9.99
C ARG A 41 -5.16 8.39 9.36
N ARG A 42 -6.25 9.06 9.69
CA ARG A 42 -7.53 8.74 9.07
C ARG A 42 -7.50 9.08 7.58
N VAL A 43 -7.96 8.16 6.76
CA VAL A 43 -8.15 8.39 5.33
C VAL A 43 -9.60 8.18 4.98
N ASP A 44 -10.10 8.98 4.05
CA ASP A 44 -11.50 8.91 3.66
C ASP A 44 -11.72 7.83 2.62
N MET A 45 -12.87 7.15 2.76
CA MET A 45 -13.33 6.19 1.76
C MET A 45 -13.56 6.89 0.43
N ASN A 46 -13.33 6.15 -0.64
CA ASN A 46 -13.55 6.61 -2.01
C ASN A 46 -12.72 7.83 -2.41
N SER A 47 -11.65 8.11 -1.67
CA SER A 47 -10.76 9.22 -2.00
C SER A 47 -9.58 8.72 -2.83
N PRO A 48 -9.13 9.53 -3.80
CA PRO A 48 -7.97 9.17 -4.62
C PRO A 48 -6.68 9.54 -3.89
N HIS A 49 -5.68 8.68 -4.02
CA HIS A 49 -4.36 8.92 -3.45
C HIS A 49 -3.29 8.37 -4.37
N ARG A 50 -2.08 8.87 -4.20
CA ARG A 50 -0.90 8.33 -4.87
C ARG A 50 0.02 7.76 -3.82
N ILE A 51 0.62 6.62 -4.15
CA ILE A 51 1.57 5.94 -3.29
C ILE A 51 2.86 5.72 -4.06
N LYS A 52 3.98 6.02 -3.43
CA LYS A 52 5.29 5.69 -3.96
C LYS A 52 5.85 4.52 -3.16
N ILE A 53 6.24 3.48 -3.84
CA ILE A 53 6.80 2.28 -3.22
C ILE A 53 8.20 2.05 -3.79
N GLU A 54 9.16 1.83 -2.90
CA GLU A 54 10.53 1.58 -3.29
C GLU A 54 11.05 0.32 -2.62
N LYS A 55 11.73 -0.52 -3.38
CA LYS A 55 12.41 -1.70 -2.87
C LYS A 55 13.59 -2.00 -3.79
N ASN A 56 14.79 -2.07 -3.21
CA ASN A 56 16.03 -2.22 -3.97
C ASN A 56 16.12 -1.07 -5.00
N ASP A 57 16.32 -1.39 -6.28
CA ASP A 57 16.38 -0.38 -7.34
C ASP A 57 15.04 -0.16 -8.02
N VAL A 58 13.98 -0.74 -7.50
CA VAL A 58 12.65 -0.62 -8.09
C VAL A 58 11.87 0.44 -7.35
N SER A 59 11.34 1.40 -8.10
CA SER A 59 10.47 2.45 -7.57
C SER A 59 9.24 2.55 -8.46
N VAL A 60 8.08 2.61 -7.84
CA VAL A 60 6.82 2.72 -8.58
C VAL A 60 5.92 3.74 -7.89
N ASN A 61 5.30 4.59 -8.70
CA ASN A 61 4.29 5.53 -8.26
C ASN A 61 2.93 5.04 -8.76
N LEU A 62 2.02 4.84 -7.84
CA LEU A 62 0.72 4.27 -8.17
C LEU A 62 -0.39 5.20 -7.69
N ARG A 63 -1.43 5.28 -8.49
CA ARG A 63 -2.63 6.01 -8.14
C ARG A 63 -3.73 5.01 -7.83
N GLY A 64 -4.50 5.28 -6.80
CA GLY A 64 -5.59 4.41 -6.45
C GLY A 64 -6.67 5.11 -5.66
N THR A 65 -7.73 4.36 -5.40
CA THR A 65 -8.87 4.84 -4.62
C THR A 65 -9.00 4.00 -3.36
N ILE A 66 -9.21 4.65 -2.24
CA ILE A 66 -9.41 3.97 -0.96
C ILE A 66 -10.77 3.27 -1.00
N VAL A 67 -10.75 1.95 -0.85
CA VAL A 67 -11.99 1.14 -0.87
C VAL A 67 -12.36 0.62 0.51
N ARG A 68 -11.44 0.67 1.46
CA ARG A 68 -11.70 0.27 2.85
C ARG A 68 -10.75 1.00 3.77
N ALA A 69 -11.27 1.43 4.91
CA ALA A 69 -10.46 1.98 5.98
C ALA A 69 -11.06 1.52 7.31
N SER A 70 -10.28 0.84 8.13
CA SER A 70 -10.74 0.28 9.40
C SER A 70 -9.83 0.72 10.54
N PHE A 71 -10.43 1.20 11.62
CA PHE A 71 -9.69 1.50 12.84
C PHE A 71 -9.25 0.19 13.49
N LYS A 72 -7.96 0.08 13.82
CA LYS A 72 -7.39 -1.15 14.40
C LYS A 72 -7.01 -0.99 15.87
N GLY A 73 -6.94 0.21 16.37
CA GLY A 73 -6.58 0.44 17.75
C GLY A 73 -5.58 1.57 17.91
N LEU A 74 -4.96 1.62 19.06
CA LEU A 74 -3.98 2.65 19.40
C LEU A 74 -2.59 2.04 19.49
N GLN A 75 -1.61 2.78 19.04
CA GLN A 75 -0.22 2.40 19.12
C GLN A 75 0.55 3.54 19.79
N GLN A 76 1.49 3.17 20.66
CA GLN A 76 2.37 4.16 21.28
C GLN A 76 3.45 4.56 20.29
N ALA A 77 3.55 5.84 20.03
CA ALA A 77 4.56 6.41 19.16
C ALA A 77 5.04 7.73 19.75
N GLU A 78 6.33 7.84 19.99
CA GLU A 78 6.95 9.05 20.53
C GLU A 78 6.27 9.57 21.81
N GLY A 79 5.87 8.64 22.67
CA GLY A 79 5.22 8.98 23.93
C GLY A 79 3.76 9.35 23.81
N LYS A 80 3.17 9.19 22.64
CA LYS A 80 1.75 9.50 22.41
C LYS A 80 1.01 8.27 21.91
N SER A 81 -0.28 8.20 22.24
CA SER A 81 -1.15 7.18 21.66
C SER A 81 -1.64 7.66 20.30
N MET A 82 -1.32 6.92 19.26
CA MET A 82 -1.71 7.24 17.89
C MET A 82 -2.69 6.20 17.36
N PRO A 83 -3.74 6.63 16.65
CA PRO A 83 -4.65 5.67 16.05
C PRO A 83 -3.97 4.95 14.90
N VAL A 84 -4.30 3.67 14.75
CA VAL A 84 -3.80 2.86 13.63
C VAL A 84 -4.99 2.46 12.78
N TYR A 85 -4.90 2.72 11.49
CA TYR A 85 -5.91 2.34 10.51
C TYR A 85 -5.32 1.36 9.52
N GLU A 86 -6.10 0.34 9.19
CA GLU A 86 -5.76 -0.54 8.09
C GLU A 86 -6.57 -0.10 6.88
N VAL A 87 -5.88 0.14 5.78
CA VAL A 87 -6.46 0.74 4.59
C VAL A 87 -6.23 -0.16 3.40
N ALA A 88 -7.26 -0.35 2.59
CA ALA A 88 -7.15 -1.04 1.32
C ALA A 88 -7.41 -0.04 0.20
N MET A 89 -6.52 -0.06 -0.79
CA MET A 89 -6.60 0.82 -1.95
C MET A 89 -6.58 -0.02 -3.21
N HIS A 90 -7.50 0.28 -4.11
CA HIS A 90 -7.56 -0.33 -5.43
C HIS A 90 -6.85 0.58 -6.42
N PHE A 91 -5.94 0.03 -7.22
CA PHE A 91 -5.22 0.83 -8.21
C PHE A 91 -6.15 1.26 -9.32
N ASP A 92 -6.03 2.52 -9.70
CA ASP A 92 -6.70 3.06 -10.88
C ASP A 92 -5.84 2.74 -12.11
N HIS A 93 -6.09 3.39 -13.20
CA HIS A 93 -5.40 3.12 -14.46
C HIS A 93 -3.89 3.02 -14.32
N LEU A 94 -3.36 1.82 -14.46
CA LEU A 94 -1.93 1.60 -14.50
C LEU A 94 -1.46 1.66 -15.95
N THR A 95 -0.41 2.42 -16.19
CA THR A 95 0.26 2.40 -17.50
C THR A 95 1.00 1.08 -17.66
N ASP A 96 1.42 0.76 -18.89
CA ASP A 96 2.19 -0.45 -19.13
C ASP A 96 3.52 -0.42 -18.34
N ASP A 97 4.13 0.76 -18.22
CA ASP A 97 5.35 0.93 -17.43
C ASP A 97 5.09 0.70 -15.95
N ASP A 98 3.98 1.22 -15.42
CA ASP A 98 3.59 1.00 -14.03
C ASP A 98 3.38 -0.49 -13.75
N LYS A 99 2.72 -1.19 -14.67
CA LYS A 99 2.50 -2.64 -14.55
C LYS A 99 3.80 -3.40 -14.52
N LYS A 100 4.75 -3.05 -15.38
CA LYS A 100 6.06 -3.68 -15.41
C LYS A 100 6.83 -3.45 -14.11
N CYS A 101 6.83 -2.21 -13.62
CA CYS A 101 7.50 -1.90 -12.36
C CYS A 101 6.85 -2.62 -11.19
N LEU A 102 5.52 -2.68 -11.16
CA LEU A 102 4.78 -3.38 -10.12
C LEU A 102 5.07 -4.88 -10.15
N ASP A 103 5.10 -5.48 -11.34
CA ASP A 103 5.44 -6.89 -11.49
C ASP A 103 6.84 -7.19 -10.98
N LYS A 104 7.81 -6.33 -11.27
CA LYS A 104 9.17 -6.48 -10.74
C LYS A 104 9.19 -6.41 -9.23
N LEU A 105 8.47 -5.46 -8.67
CA LEU A 105 8.39 -5.31 -7.20
C LEU A 105 7.79 -6.55 -6.56
N ILE A 106 6.70 -7.07 -7.11
CA ILE A 106 6.04 -8.27 -6.60
C ILE A 106 6.98 -9.48 -6.73
N ALA A 107 7.69 -9.60 -7.83
CA ALA A 107 8.66 -10.68 -8.03
C ALA A 107 9.77 -10.64 -6.98
N ILE A 108 10.29 -9.46 -6.67
CA ILE A 108 11.31 -9.28 -5.64
C ILE A 108 10.76 -9.76 -4.29
N LEU A 109 9.55 -9.37 -3.95
CA LEU A 109 8.93 -9.74 -2.67
C LEU A 109 8.66 -11.24 -2.58
N CYS A 110 8.30 -11.87 -3.69
CA CYS A 110 8.06 -13.31 -3.72
C CYS A 110 9.31 -14.14 -3.50
N HIS A 111 10.48 -13.59 -3.80
CA HIS A 111 11.76 -14.30 -3.71
C HIS A 111 12.57 -13.93 -2.48
N GLU A 112 12.02 -13.19 -1.56
CA GLU A 112 12.70 -12.87 -0.30
C GLU A 112 12.43 -13.85 0.81
#